data_a852e0541027d538fd3c09d7f8cd7eca
#
_entry.id   a852e0541027d538fd3c09d7f8cd7eca
#
_cell.length_a   1.000
_cell.length_b   1.000
_cell.length_c   1.000
_cell.angle_alpha   90.00
_cell.angle_beta   90.00
_cell.angle_gamma   90.00
#
_symmetry.space_group_name_H-M   'P 1'
#
loop_
_entity.id
_entity.type
_entity.pdbx_description
1 polymer ?
#
loop_
_entity_poly.entity_id
_entity_poly.type
_entity_poly.pdbx_seq_one_letter_code
_entity_poly.pdbx_strand_id
1 'polypeptide(L)'
;MSTSSRTPPSTPSIAAHIDDRSARGIAASISRLIRAGTLLPGEKLPTVRALASDLSTSPTTVSEAWQLLGRIGAIEARGRLGTFVRDERRPIGSRRYRTVTQRPSQYSLDLSTGVPDPDLLPDVRRALERVSRRNLTTSYLDAPLLPALEELLRAQWPFVPELVTVVDGAMDALDRILSSVARIGDAIVVEDPGFPPILDLVEQIGATAVPVGVDDEGVIPADLVRALTTRPVALVLQPRAHNPTGASMSPARTTVLAGVLAGSDVIVVEDDHSGDIACSPPVSLGSFLPERTVHVRSFSKSHGPDLRLAAVGGSGTVISQVVERRLLGPGWSSRLLQAVLLEMLRDPHTVETVAAARDEYAHRRSAVSAFLQSFGVGHRGNDGINMWLDVADERSALLSLAVRGIGVAPGTPFEVGASPSAHLRVTVGLIAEQHQQVAEFLAEAAHGYPASPHR
;
A
#
# COMPACT_ATOMS: atom_id res chain seq x y z
N MET A 1 23.16 35.49 10.64
CA MET A 1 23.68 34.18 11.00
C MET A 1 24.41 33.61 9.81
N SER A 2 25.72 33.49 9.92
CA SER A 2 26.66 33.20 8.84
C SER A 2 26.52 31.78 8.34
N THR A 3 26.13 31.60 7.10
CA THR A 3 26.15 30.29 6.41
C THR A 3 27.61 30.00 6.02
N SER A 4 28.25 29.16 6.86
CA SER A 4 29.56 28.60 6.55
C SER A 4 29.43 27.69 5.32
N SER A 5 29.90 28.14 4.18
CA SER A 5 30.09 27.34 2.98
C SER A 5 31.23 26.33 3.23
N ARG A 6 30.90 25.12 3.68
CA ARG A 6 31.90 24.05 3.72
C ARG A 6 32.17 23.57 2.29
N THR A 7 33.40 23.66 1.89
CA THR A 7 33.96 23.07 0.67
C THR A 7 33.65 21.55 0.65
N PRO A 8 33.20 20.97 -0.48
CA PRO A 8 32.99 19.54 -0.55
C PRO A 8 34.29 18.77 -0.27
N PRO A 9 34.25 17.64 0.44
CA PRO A 9 35.46 16.87 0.72
C PRO A 9 36.13 16.49 -0.60
N SER A 10 37.43 16.61 -0.63
CA SER A 10 38.23 16.26 -1.80
C SER A 10 38.09 14.76 -2.09
N THR A 11 37.91 14.40 -3.36
CA THR A 11 37.81 13.02 -3.86
C THR A 11 38.82 12.04 -3.25
N PRO A 12 40.09 12.41 -2.99
CA PRO A 12 41.10 11.56 -2.32
C PRO A 12 40.70 11.09 -0.92
N SER A 13 39.92 11.87 -0.20
CA SER A 13 39.47 11.59 1.16
C SER A 13 38.47 10.40 1.21
N ILE A 14 37.61 10.26 0.22
CA ILE A 14 36.64 9.16 0.15
C ILE A 14 37.34 7.88 -0.30
N ALA A 15 38.20 7.93 -1.31
CA ALA A 15 38.93 6.79 -1.83
C ALA A 15 39.82 6.11 -0.77
N ALA A 16 40.38 6.88 0.16
CA ALA A 16 41.21 6.35 1.24
C ALA A 16 40.47 5.43 2.23
N HIS A 17 39.14 5.44 2.22
CA HIS A 17 38.30 4.64 3.11
C HIS A 17 37.66 3.43 2.40
N ILE A 18 38.06 3.14 1.15
CA ILE A 18 37.51 2.07 0.33
C ILE A 18 38.59 1.00 0.08
N ASP A 19 38.54 -0.06 0.85
CA ASP A 19 39.47 -1.19 0.72
C ASP A 19 39.02 -2.16 -0.38
N ASP A 20 37.72 -2.51 -0.40
CA ASP A 20 37.11 -3.37 -1.41
C ASP A 20 36.60 -2.54 -2.59
N ARG A 21 37.25 -2.68 -3.75
CA ARG A 21 36.95 -1.93 -4.99
C ARG A 21 35.84 -2.54 -5.84
N SER A 22 35.15 -3.59 -5.36
CA SER A 22 33.94 -4.10 -6.01
C SER A 22 32.78 -3.10 -5.85
N ALA A 23 31.77 -3.19 -6.70
CA ALA A 23 30.58 -2.33 -6.58
C ALA A 23 29.92 -2.42 -5.19
N ARG A 24 29.86 -3.63 -4.59
CA ARG A 24 29.33 -3.85 -3.24
C ARG A 24 30.24 -3.29 -2.16
N GLY A 25 31.56 -3.45 -2.30
CA GLY A 25 32.54 -2.93 -1.36
C GLY A 25 32.55 -1.41 -1.32
N ILE A 26 32.52 -0.75 -2.48
CA ILE A 26 32.40 0.70 -2.60
C ILE A 26 31.10 1.18 -1.94
N ALA A 27 29.96 0.56 -2.25
CA ALA A 27 28.66 0.93 -1.66
C ALA A 27 28.66 0.74 -0.13
N ALA A 28 29.21 -0.38 0.37
CA ALA A 28 29.31 -0.65 1.81
C ALA A 28 30.19 0.37 2.54
N SER A 29 31.32 0.75 1.95
CA SER A 29 32.24 1.73 2.52
C SER A 29 31.62 3.12 2.59
N ILE A 30 30.96 3.58 1.53
CA ILE A 30 30.25 4.87 1.52
C ILE A 30 29.09 4.86 2.50
N SER A 31 28.31 3.77 2.60
CA SER A 31 27.26 3.63 3.62
C SER A 31 27.82 3.74 5.06
N ARG A 32 29.01 3.18 5.32
CA ARG A 32 29.67 3.32 6.62
C ARG A 32 30.07 4.78 6.90
N LEU A 33 30.63 5.48 5.90
CA LEU A 33 31.03 6.89 6.05
C LEU A 33 29.82 7.80 6.32
N ILE A 34 28.70 7.54 5.66
CA ILE A 34 27.43 8.26 5.91
C ILE A 34 26.95 8.00 7.34
N ARG A 35 26.90 6.73 7.77
CA ARG A 35 26.48 6.39 9.14
C ARG A 35 27.42 6.91 10.22
N ALA A 36 28.70 6.96 9.95
CA ALA A 36 29.70 7.53 10.86
C ALA A 36 29.67 9.06 10.90
N GLY A 37 28.84 9.71 10.06
CA GLY A 37 28.79 11.18 9.96
C GLY A 37 30.02 11.80 9.29
N THR A 38 30.87 11.02 8.65
CA THR A 38 32.02 11.49 7.88
C THR A 38 31.57 12.15 6.59
N LEU A 39 30.55 11.56 5.94
CA LEU A 39 29.82 12.16 4.84
C LEU A 39 28.50 12.71 5.37
N LEU A 40 28.28 14.00 5.24
CA LEU A 40 27.11 14.68 5.81
C LEU A 40 25.91 14.67 4.85
N PRO A 41 24.68 14.68 5.38
CA PRO A 41 23.48 14.88 4.58
C PRO A 41 23.56 16.11 3.68
N GLY A 42 23.21 15.97 2.40
CA GLY A 42 23.29 17.02 1.40
C GLY A 42 24.70 17.24 0.82
N GLU A 43 25.69 16.50 1.27
CA GLU A 43 27.05 16.59 0.75
C GLU A 43 27.16 15.97 -0.64
N LYS A 44 27.87 16.68 -1.54
CA LYS A 44 28.06 16.24 -2.92
C LYS A 44 29.13 15.15 -2.99
N LEU A 45 28.78 14.02 -3.59
CA LEU A 45 29.69 12.93 -3.87
C LEU A 45 30.51 13.17 -5.15
N PRO A 46 31.70 12.57 -5.28
CA PRO A 46 32.49 12.63 -6.49
C PRO A 46 31.71 12.06 -7.69
N THR A 47 32.07 12.52 -8.88
CA THR A 47 31.49 11.93 -10.09
C THR A 47 31.97 10.50 -10.26
N VAL A 48 31.17 9.68 -10.96
CA VAL A 48 31.50 8.28 -11.27
C VAL A 48 32.91 8.17 -11.87
N ARG A 49 33.27 9.07 -12.79
CA ARG A 49 34.58 9.06 -13.45
C ARG A 49 35.73 9.44 -12.51
N ALA A 50 35.50 10.43 -11.64
CA ALA A 50 36.49 10.87 -10.67
C ALA A 50 36.83 9.77 -9.68
N LEU A 51 35.80 9.17 -9.03
CA LEU A 51 36.01 8.09 -8.07
C LEU A 51 36.60 6.83 -8.72
N ALA A 52 36.19 6.51 -9.96
CA ALA A 52 36.76 5.39 -10.72
C ALA A 52 38.26 5.58 -10.96
N SER A 53 38.69 6.81 -11.29
CA SER A 53 40.11 7.17 -11.45
C SER A 53 40.88 7.00 -10.15
N ASP A 54 40.34 7.56 -9.03
CA ASP A 54 41.01 7.50 -7.73
C ASP A 54 41.15 6.08 -7.16
N LEU A 55 40.16 5.24 -7.43
CA LEU A 55 40.16 3.83 -7.02
C LEU A 55 40.87 2.89 -8.02
N SER A 56 41.33 3.40 -9.18
CA SER A 56 41.86 2.58 -10.27
C SER A 56 40.91 1.44 -10.65
N THR A 57 39.60 1.73 -10.79
CA THR A 57 38.54 0.77 -11.15
C THR A 57 37.77 1.26 -12.37
N SER A 58 36.82 0.43 -12.87
CA SER A 58 36.02 0.84 -14.02
C SER A 58 34.91 1.84 -13.62
N PRO A 59 34.57 2.82 -14.51
CA PRO A 59 33.39 3.68 -14.28
C PRO A 59 32.09 2.87 -14.10
N THR A 60 31.96 1.72 -14.73
CA THR A 60 30.81 0.82 -14.60
C THR A 60 30.68 0.32 -13.17
N THR A 61 31.77 -0.12 -12.54
CA THR A 61 31.78 -0.59 -11.13
C THR A 61 31.32 0.50 -10.16
N VAL A 62 31.78 1.75 -10.37
CA VAL A 62 31.34 2.88 -9.51
C VAL A 62 29.87 3.24 -9.82
N SER A 63 29.44 3.17 -11.08
CA SER A 63 28.05 3.39 -11.46
C SER A 63 27.10 2.39 -10.79
N GLU A 64 27.49 1.10 -10.76
CA GLU A 64 26.74 0.07 -10.03
C GLU A 64 26.69 0.34 -8.52
N ALA A 65 27.82 0.80 -7.92
CA ALA A 65 27.84 1.20 -6.51
C ALA A 65 26.89 2.37 -6.24
N TRP A 66 26.85 3.38 -7.13
CA TRP A 66 25.90 4.51 -7.03
C TRP A 66 24.45 4.04 -7.18
N GLN A 67 24.19 3.10 -8.08
CA GLN A 67 22.86 2.50 -8.20
C GLN A 67 22.45 1.75 -6.92
N LEU A 68 23.35 0.95 -6.33
CA LEU A 68 23.09 0.27 -5.07
C LEU A 68 22.77 1.26 -3.93
N LEU A 69 23.59 2.31 -3.79
CA LEU A 69 23.40 3.34 -2.76
C LEU A 69 22.11 4.15 -3.02
N GLY A 70 21.79 4.44 -4.27
CA GLY A 70 20.55 5.12 -4.65
C GLY A 70 19.31 4.28 -4.33
N ARG A 71 19.36 2.96 -4.60
CA ARG A 71 18.26 2.02 -4.30
C ARG A 71 17.96 1.94 -2.79
N ILE A 72 19.00 1.90 -1.95
CA ILE A 72 18.83 1.92 -0.49
C ILE A 72 18.57 3.32 0.08
N GLY A 73 18.45 4.34 -0.79
CA GLY A 73 18.16 5.70 -0.40
C GLY A 73 19.28 6.43 0.35
N ALA A 74 20.50 5.91 0.34
CA ALA A 74 21.65 6.56 0.96
C ALA A 74 22.13 7.80 0.19
N ILE A 75 21.92 7.82 -1.14
CA ILE A 75 22.28 8.93 -2.02
C ILE A 75 21.13 9.25 -2.98
N GLU A 76 21.16 10.47 -3.53
CA GLU A 76 20.22 10.91 -4.56
C GLU A 76 20.94 11.60 -5.74
N ALA A 77 20.52 11.28 -6.97
CA ALA A 77 20.99 11.96 -8.18
C ALA A 77 20.11 13.19 -8.45
N ARG A 78 20.73 14.37 -8.55
CA ARG A 78 20.07 15.64 -8.88
C ARG A 78 20.40 16.10 -10.31
N GLY A 79 20.33 15.18 -11.26
CA GLY A 79 20.59 15.46 -12.68
C GLY A 79 21.97 16.09 -12.92
N ARG A 80 22.02 17.26 -13.58
CA ARG A 80 23.28 17.98 -13.89
C ARG A 80 24.01 18.51 -12.66
N LEU A 81 23.37 18.57 -11.50
CA LEU A 81 24.00 19.02 -10.25
C LEU A 81 24.91 17.96 -9.63
N GLY A 82 24.72 16.67 -9.98
CA GLY A 82 25.51 15.56 -9.49
C GLY A 82 24.77 14.66 -8.52
N THR A 83 25.54 13.80 -7.81
CA THR A 83 25.04 12.86 -6.79
C THR A 83 25.35 13.41 -5.40
N PHE A 84 24.40 13.30 -4.49
CA PHE A 84 24.48 13.86 -3.14
C PHE A 84 24.14 12.78 -2.10
N VAL A 85 24.74 12.88 -0.91
CA VAL A 85 24.29 12.13 0.26
C VAL A 85 22.88 12.60 0.59
N ARG A 86 21.97 11.65 0.74
CA ARG A 86 20.58 11.97 1.05
C ARG A 86 20.47 12.51 2.47
N ASP A 87 19.62 13.51 2.66
CA ASP A 87 19.33 14.01 4.00
C ASP A 87 18.48 12.98 4.74
N GLU A 88 19.08 12.24 5.70
CA GLU A 88 18.41 11.25 6.54
C GLU A 88 17.26 11.84 7.38
N ARG A 89 17.17 13.16 7.49
CA ARG A 89 16.00 13.84 8.09
C ARG A 89 14.75 13.77 7.20
N ARG A 90 14.89 13.33 5.94
CA ARG A 90 13.73 12.91 5.14
C ARG A 90 13.48 11.45 5.43
N PRO A 91 12.36 11.09 6.08
CA PRO A 91 12.08 9.71 6.46
C PRO A 91 12.13 8.80 5.23
N ILE A 92 12.93 7.73 5.31
CA ILE A 92 12.86 6.60 4.40
C ILE A 92 11.54 5.90 4.75
N GLY A 93 10.67 5.70 3.78
CA GLY A 93 9.38 5.02 3.98
C GLY A 93 8.17 5.94 4.12
N SER A 94 7.04 5.46 3.72
CA SER A 94 5.69 6.05 3.83
C SER A 94 5.51 7.50 3.37
N ARG A 95 6.28 7.97 2.36
CA ARG A 95 6.18 9.35 1.85
C ARG A 95 4.81 9.63 1.25
N ARG A 96 4.36 8.75 0.37
CA ARG A 96 3.06 8.85 -0.30
C ARG A 96 1.94 8.76 0.72
N TYR A 97 2.03 7.78 1.64
CA TYR A 97 1.05 7.62 2.69
C TYR A 97 0.96 8.82 3.63
N ARG A 98 2.10 9.41 4.03
CA ARG A 98 2.11 10.64 4.84
C ARG A 98 1.48 11.83 4.13
N THR A 99 1.68 11.97 2.83
CA THR A 99 1.01 13.02 2.04
C THR A 99 -0.50 12.91 2.10
N VAL A 100 -1.02 11.67 2.18
CA VAL A 100 -2.46 11.40 2.31
C VAL A 100 -2.97 11.59 3.73
N THR A 101 -2.19 11.22 4.77
CA THR A 101 -2.67 11.14 6.16
C THR A 101 -2.22 12.28 7.07
N GLN A 102 -1.10 12.96 6.77
CA GLN A 102 -0.61 14.08 7.59
C GLN A 102 -1.22 15.40 7.15
N ARG A 103 -2.46 15.64 7.56
CA ARG A 103 -3.14 16.92 7.36
C ARG A 103 -3.60 17.49 8.69
N PRO A 104 -3.71 18.84 8.79
CA PRO A 104 -4.26 19.46 10.00
C PRO A 104 -5.67 18.94 10.26
N SER A 105 -5.97 18.60 11.50
CA SER A 105 -7.29 18.14 12.01
C SER A 105 -8.34 19.28 12.01
N GLN A 106 -8.42 20.09 10.95
CA GLN A 106 -9.24 21.31 10.90
C GLN A 106 -10.45 21.17 9.97
N TYR A 107 -10.67 19.99 9.38
CA TYR A 107 -11.83 19.80 8.52
C TYR A 107 -13.07 19.44 9.34
N SER A 108 -14.21 20.05 8.98
CA SER A 108 -15.51 19.66 9.53
C SER A 108 -15.97 18.30 9.00
N LEU A 109 -15.50 17.93 7.80
CA LEU A 109 -15.76 16.64 7.16
C LEU A 109 -14.44 16.14 6.53
N ASP A 110 -13.78 15.16 7.14
CA ASP A 110 -12.54 14.60 6.61
C ASP A 110 -12.78 13.32 5.81
N LEU A 111 -12.81 13.45 4.48
CA LEU A 111 -12.96 12.38 3.50
C LEU A 111 -11.61 11.91 2.93
N SER A 112 -10.48 12.31 3.53
CA SER A 112 -9.13 12.01 3.05
C SER A 112 -8.55 10.69 3.58
N THR A 113 -9.16 10.04 4.56
CA THR A 113 -8.51 9.03 5.40
C THR A 113 -8.62 7.60 4.86
N GLY A 114 -9.71 7.24 4.18
CA GLY A 114 -9.99 5.86 3.75
C GLY A 114 -10.27 4.91 4.91
N VAL A 115 -10.70 5.44 6.05
CA VAL A 115 -11.11 4.66 7.23
C VAL A 115 -12.59 4.31 7.19
N PRO A 116 -13.04 3.26 7.89
CA PRO A 116 -14.46 2.97 8.05
C PRO A 116 -15.11 4.03 8.95
N ASP A 117 -16.43 4.17 8.83
CA ASP A 117 -17.25 4.97 9.75
C ASP A 117 -17.30 4.28 11.11
N PRO A 118 -16.87 4.94 12.20
CA PRO A 118 -16.91 4.35 13.55
C PRO A 118 -18.32 3.92 14.00
N ASP A 119 -19.36 4.62 13.56
CA ASP A 119 -20.74 4.35 13.94
C ASP A 119 -21.31 3.08 13.27
N LEU A 120 -20.66 2.60 12.20
CA LEU A 120 -21.01 1.37 11.48
C LEU A 120 -20.17 0.15 11.93
N LEU A 121 -19.23 0.33 12.86
CA LEU A 121 -18.42 -0.77 13.35
C LEU A 121 -19.17 -1.59 14.42
N PRO A 122 -18.99 -2.92 14.44
CA PRO A 122 -19.58 -3.77 15.48
C PRO A 122 -18.95 -3.52 16.86
N ASP A 123 -19.77 -3.64 17.90
CA ASP A 123 -19.32 -3.50 19.28
C ASP A 123 -18.50 -4.71 19.76
N VAL A 124 -17.24 -4.47 20.08
CA VAL A 124 -16.29 -5.48 20.55
C VAL A 124 -16.57 -5.98 21.97
N ARG A 125 -17.37 -5.26 22.79
CA ARG A 125 -17.59 -5.59 24.22
C ARG A 125 -18.17 -6.98 24.43
N ARG A 126 -19.13 -7.40 23.62
CA ARG A 126 -19.73 -8.75 23.69
C ARG A 126 -18.70 -9.85 23.47
N ALA A 127 -17.81 -9.65 22.51
CA ALA A 127 -16.73 -10.61 22.25
C ALA A 127 -15.74 -10.66 23.42
N LEU A 128 -15.35 -9.51 23.97
CA LEU A 128 -14.47 -9.42 25.14
C LEU A 128 -15.08 -10.11 26.37
N GLU A 129 -16.37 -9.95 26.66
CA GLU A 129 -17.06 -10.64 27.76
C GLU A 129 -17.03 -12.17 27.60
N ARG A 130 -17.22 -12.67 26.37
CA ARG A 130 -17.16 -14.12 26.09
C ARG A 130 -15.74 -14.67 26.25
N VAL A 131 -14.75 -13.93 25.76
CA VAL A 131 -13.33 -14.32 25.87
C VAL A 131 -12.88 -14.31 27.33
N SER A 132 -13.30 -13.34 28.15
CA SER A 132 -12.92 -13.26 29.57
C SER A 132 -13.35 -14.48 30.39
N ARG A 133 -14.33 -15.25 29.92
CA ARG A 133 -14.81 -16.48 30.57
C ARG A 133 -14.07 -17.75 30.14
N ARG A 134 -13.08 -17.63 29.23
CA ARG A 134 -12.31 -18.76 28.70
C ARG A 134 -10.91 -18.78 29.29
N ASN A 135 -10.41 -19.98 29.54
CA ASN A 135 -8.98 -20.16 29.82
C ASN A 135 -8.20 -20.02 28.52
N LEU A 136 -7.49 -18.90 28.37
CA LEU A 136 -6.52 -18.77 27.30
C LEU A 136 -5.26 -19.57 27.63
N THR A 137 -4.62 -20.09 26.60
CA THR A 137 -3.35 -20.79 26.76
C THR A 137 -2.28 -19.86 27.33
N THR A 138 -1.39 -20.40 28.17
CA THR A 138 -0.25 -19.68 28.77
C THR A 138 1.09 -20.24 28.28
N SER A 139 1.06 -21.25 27.39
CA SER A 139 2.27 -21.90 26.88
C SER A 139 2.80 -21.23 25.61
N TYR A 140 4.12 -21.07 25.56
CA TYR A 140 4.84 -20.68 24.34
C TYR A 140 4.95 -21.84 23.32
N LEU A 141 4.58 -23.05 23.71
CA LEU A 141 4.64 -24.23 22.84
C LEU A 141 3.31 -24.50 22.10
N ASP A 142 2.27 -23.75 22.40
CA ASP A 142 0.99 -23.88 21.73
C ASP A 142 1.01 -23.25 20.31
N ALA A 143 0.08 -23.70 19.46
CA ALA A 143 -0.03 -23.23 18.09
C ALA A 143 -0.15 -21.68 18.02
N PRO A 144 0.59 -21.02 17.12
CA PRO A 144 0.53 -19.56 16.93
C PRO A 144 -0.87 -19.07 16.52
N LEU A 145 -1.61 -19.85 15.76
CA LEU A 145 -2.99 -19.61 15.34
C LEU A 145 -3.92 -20.50 16.17
N LEU A 146 -5.00 -19.92 16.70
CA LEU A 146 -6.02 -20.66 17.42
C LEU A 146 -6.69 -21.68 16.48
N PRO A 147 -6.72 -22.98 16.79
CA PRO A 147 -7.27 -24.00 15.88
C PRO A 147 -8.71 -23.73 15.45
N ALA A 148 -9.57 -23.25 16.36
CA ALA A 148 -10.94 -22.91 16.04
C ALA A 148 -11.08 -21.67 15.13
N LEU A 149 -10.11 -20.74 15.15
CA LEU A 149 -10.07 -19.63 14.23
C LEU A 149 -9.55 -20.10 12.86
N GLU A 150 -8.53 -20.95 12.83
CA GLU A 150 -8.02 -21.53 11.59
C GLU A 150 -9.11 -22.29 10.83
N GLU A 151 -9.86 -23.16 11.52
CA GLU A 151 -10.98 -23.90 10.93
C GLU A 151 -12.02 -22.97 10.31
N LEU A 152 -12.43 -21.93 11.03
CA LEU A 152 -13.39 -20.95 10.54
C LEU A 152 -12.86 -20.17 9.33
N LEU A 153 -11.62 -19.72 9.37
CA LEU A 153 -10.98 -18.99 8.27
C LEU A 153 -10.88 -19.86 7.03
N ARG A 154 -10.45 -21.13 7.16
CA ARG A 154 -10.39 -22.07 6.03
C ARG A 154 -11.75 -22.30 5.39
N ALA A 155 -12.80 -22.42 6.19
CA ALA A 155 -14.16 -22.62 5.70
C ALA A 155 -14.70 -21.42 4.91
N GLN A 156 -14.20 -20.22 5.18
CA GLN A 156 -14.62 -18.97 4.52
C GLN A 156 -13.61 -18.48 3.47
N TRP A 157 -12.53 -19.23 3.20
CA TRP A 157 -11.48 -18.80 2.27
C TRP A 157 -11.96 -18.91 0.82
N PRO A 158 -11.58 -17.98 -0.08
CA PRO A 158 -12.07 -17.98 -1.47
C PRO A 158 -11.54 -19.15 -2.32
N PHE A 159 -10.58 -19.91 -1.82
CA PHE A 159 -10.03 -21.14 -2.42
C PHE A 159 -9.48 -22.06 -1.33
N VAL A 160 -8.94 -23.21 -1.67
CA VAL A 160 -8.34 -24.13 -0.68
C VAL A 160 -6.89 -23.72 -0.40
N PRO A 161 -6.59 -23.08 0.74
CA PRO A 161 -5.23 -22.64 1.06
C PRO A 161 -4.39 -23.81 1.60
N GLU A 162 -3.12 -23.91 1.19
CA GLU A 162 -2.19 -24.88 1.80
C GLU A 162 -1.94 -24.57 3.27
N LEU A 163 -1.62 -23.30 3.57
CA LEU A 163 -1.45 -22.81 4.93
C LEU A 163 -2.30 -21.57 5.18
N VAL A 164 -2.67 -21.36 6.46
CA VAL A 164 -3.33 -20.16 6.97
C VAL A 164 -2.58 -19.69 8.21
N THR A 165 -2.38 -18.39 8.34
CA THR A 165 -1.84 -17.75 9.54
C THR A 165 -2.54 -16.42 9.81
N VAL A 166 -2.27 -15.82 10.97
CA VAL A 166 -2.77 -14.49 11.34
C VAL A 166 -1.59 -13.59 11.68
N VAL A 167 -1.66 -12.35 11.20
CA VAL A 167 -0.64 -11.32 11.35
C VAL A 167 -1.22 -10.01 11.88
N ASP A 168 -0.37 -9.01 12.15
CA ASP A 168 -0.76 -7.79 12.86
C ASP A 168 -1.30 -6.71 11.89
N GLY A 169 -2.21 -7.12 11.01
CA GLY A 169 -2.88 -6.30 9.98
C GLY A 169 -2.32 -6.52 8.57
N ALA A 170 -3.07 -6.06 7.55
CA ALA A 170 -2.74 -6.31 6.15
C ALA A 170 -1.37 -5.73 5.74
N MET A 171 -0.99 -4.55 6.23
CA MET A 171 0.32 -3.96 5.91
C MET A 171 1.49 -4.76 6.52
N ASP A 172 1.33 -5.35 7.71
CA ASP A 172 2.32 -6.29 8.28
C ASP A 172 2.42 -7.57 7.42
N ALA A 173 1.28 -8.07 6.90
CA ALA A 173 1.28 -9.17 5.94
C ALA A 173 2.07 -8.84 4.68
N LEU A 174 1.74 -7.72 4.03
CA LEU A 174 2.36 -7.29 2.77
C LEU A 174 3.87 -7.06 2.92
N ASP A 175 4.30 -6.39 4.00
CA ASP A 175 5.73 -6.19 4.30
C ASP A 175 6.47 -7.52 4.40
N ARG A 176 5.94 -8.47 5.16
CA ARG A 176 6.57 -9.78 5.37
C ARG A 176 6.58 -10.63 4.10
N ILE A 177 5.46 -10.67 3.37
CA ILE A 177 5.34 -11.43 2.13
C ILE A 177 6.33 -10.87 1.11
N LEU A 178 6.28 -9.57 0.82
CA LEU A 178 7.13 -8.96 -0.19
C LEU A 178 8.62 -9.02 0.20
N SER A 179 8.95 -8.85 1.48
CA SER A 179 10.33 -9.02 1.98
C SER A 179 10.83 -10.48 1.89
N SER A 180 9.94 -11.47 1.85
CA SER A 180 10.32 -12.88 1.67
C SER A 180 10.56 -13.24 0.20
N VAL A 181 9.78 -12.70 -0.72
CA VAL A 181 9.79 -13.07 -2.14
C VAL A 181 10.66 -12.16 -3.01
N ALA A 182 10.84 -10.89 -2.63
CA ALA A 182 11.57 -9.91 -3.43
C ALA A 182 12.94 -9.56 -2.85
N ARG A 183 13.86 -9.17 -3.71
CA ARG A 183 15.21 -8.67 -3.41
C ARG A 183 15.43 -7.29 -4.04
N ILE A 184 16.46 -6.59 -3.59
CA ILE A 184 16.87 -5.31 -4.18
C ILE A 184 17.10 -5.49 -5.68
N GLY A 185 16.38 -4.69 -6.46
CA GLY A 185 16.48 -4.68 -7.92
C GLY A 185 15.49 -5.57 -8.64
N ASP A 186 14.72 -6.39 -7.93
CA ASP A 186 13.63 -7.16 -8.52
C ASP A 186 12.49 -6.25 -9.01
N ALA A 187 11.74 -6.73 -9.99
CA ALA A 187 10.54 -6.07 -10.46
C ALA A 187 9.30 -6.63 -9.73
N ILE A 188 8.42 -5.74 -9.28
CA ILE A 188 7.13 -6.08 -8.69
C ILE A 188 6.05 -5.36 -9.50
N VAL A 189 5.09 -6.12 -10.03
CA VAL A 189 3.92 -5.55 -10.70
C VAL A 189 2.97 -5.00 -9.65
N VAL A 190 2.52 -3.77 -9.88
CA VAL A 190 1.57 -3.05 -9.00
C VAL A 190 0.50 -2.37 -9.82
N GLU A 191 -0.67 -2.20 -9.24
CA GLU A 191 -1.78 -1.44 -9.83
C GLU A 191 -1.44 0.05 -9.95
N ASP A 192 -1.91 0.70 -11.03
CA ASP A 192 -1.75 2.14 -11.27
C ASP A 192 -3.09 2.73 -11.79
N PRO A 193 -3.76 3.58 -10.97
CA PRO A 193 -3.38 4.00 -9.63
C PRO A 193 -3.40 2.83 -8.62
N GLY A 194 -2.54 2.89 -7.59
CA GLY A 194 -2.39 1.86 -6.57
C GLY A 194 -2.37 2.43 -5.16
N PHE A 195 -2.54 1.57 -4.15
CA PHE A 195 -2.56 2.00 -2.75
C PHE A 195 -1.19 2.52 -2.32
N PRO A 196 -1.06 3.80 -1.88
CA PRO A 196 0.22 4.45 -1.60
C PRO A 196 1.16 3.67 -0.67
N PRO A 197 0.71 3.03 0.42
CA PRO A 197 1.58 2.22 1.28
C PRO A 197 2.23 1.02 0.56
N ILE A 198 1.57 0.42 -0.42
CA ILE A 198 2.16 -0.67 -1.22
C ILE A 198 3.30 -0.12 -2.08
N LEU A 199 3.10 1.04 -2.70
CA LEU A 199 4.13 1.70 -3.51
C LEU A 199 5.34 2.11 -2.65
N ASP A 200 5.09 2.68 -1.46
CA ASP A 200 6.14 3.01 -0.49
C ASP A 200 6.90 1.75 -0.03
N LEU A 201 6.21 0.62 0.15
CA LEU A 201 6.79 -0.65 0.57
C LEU A 201 7.71 -1.23 -0.51
N VAL A 202 7.28 -1.21 -1.78
CA VAL A 202 8.10 -1.65 -2.92
C VAL A 202 9.38 -0.82 -3.02
N GLU A 203 9.28 0.51 -2.86
CA GLU A 203 10.45 1.39 -2.79
C GLU A 203 11.38 1.05 -1.61
N GLN A 204 10.81 0.77 -0.44
CA GLN A 204 11.59 0.46 0.78
C GLN A 204 12.37 -0.84 0.66
N ILE A 205 11.83 -1.86 0.01
CA ILE A 205 12.52 -3.12 -0.29
C ILE A 205 13.66 -2.90 -1.32
N GLY A 206 13.61 -1.79 -2.05
CA GLY A 206 14.54 -1.49 -3.14
C GLY A 206 14.20 -2.23 -4.42
N ALA A 207 12.96 -2.68 -4.57
CA ALA A 207 12.41 -3.24 -5.78
C ALA A 207 11.95 -2.13 -6.75
N THR A 208 11.70 -2.51 -7.99
CA THR A 208 11.18 -1.61 -9.03
C THR A 208 9.69 -1.88 -9.23
N ALA A 209 8.85 -0.86 -9.00
CA ALA A 209 7.43 -0.95 -9.31
C ALA A 209 7.21 -0.94 -10.82
N VAL A 210 6.48 -1.94 -11.33
CA VAL A 210 6.08 -2.05 -12.74
C VAL A 210 4.57 -1.82 -12.79
N PRO A 211 4.10 -0.66 -13.31
CA PRO A 211 2.70 -0.31 -13.27
C PRO A 211 1.87 -1.12 -14.26
N VAL A 212 0.64 -1.48 -13.85
CA VAL A 212 -0.42 -2.00 -14.70
C VAL A 212 -1.70 -1.19 -14.48
N GLY A 213 -2.36 -0.81 -15.56
CA GLY A 213 -3.60 -0.04 -15.49
C GLY A 213 -4.74 -0.82 -14.82
N VAL A 214 -5.66 -0.06 -14.24
CA VAL A 214 -6.87 -0.57 -13.57
C VAL A 214 -8.10 0.00 -14.24
N ASP A 215 -9.03 -0.86 -14.66
CA ASP A 215 -10.38 -0.51 -15.08
C ASP A 215 -11.42 -0.86 -13.99
N ASP A 216 -12.70 -0.90 -14.32
CA ASP A 216 -13.77 -1.18 -13.34
C ASP A 216 -13.73 -2.65 -12.83
N GLU A 217 -13.05 -3.54 -13.52
CA GLU A 217 -12.83 -4.93 -13.13
C GLU A 217 -11.41 -5.20 -12.60
N GLY A 218 -10.65 -4.18 -12.20
CA GLY A 218 -9.29 -4.31 -11.68
C GLY A 218 -8.22 -4.34 -12.78
N VAL A 219 -7.15 -5.09 -12.57
CA VAL A 219 -5.98 -5.16 -13.46
C VAL A 219 -6.38 -5.42 -14.92
N ILE A 220 -5.89 -4.58 -15.85
CA ILE A 220 -6.09 -4.73 -17.29
C ILE A 220 -5.19 -5.85 -17.82
N PRO A 221 -5.75 -6.94 -18.42
CA PRO A 221 -4.98 -8.10 -18.84
C PRO A 221 -3.86 -7.78 -19.84
N ALA A 222 -4.12 -6.86 -20.80
CA ALA A 222 -3.11 -6.48 -21.79
C ALA A 222 -1.90 -5.79 -21.17
N ASP A 223 -2.11 -5.02 -20.09
CA ASP A 223 -1.04 -4.36 -19.35
C ASP A 223 -0.22 -5.38 -18.56
N LEU A 224 -0.90 -6.36 -17.95
CA LEU A 224 -0.22 -7.45 -17.26
C LEU A 224 0.66 -8.27 -18.23
N VAL A 225 0.18 -8.58 -19.42
CA VAL A 225 1.00 -9.26 -20.47
C VAL A 225 2.27 -8.47 -20.74
N ARG A 226 2.18 -7.14 -20.87
CA ARG A 226 3.35 -6.28 -21.09
C ARG A 226 4.28 -6.26 -19.87
N ALA A 227 3.72 -6.17 -18.67
CA ALA A 227 4.48 -6.15 -17.43
C ALA A 227 5.28 -7.44 -17.20
N LEU A 228 4.74 -8.60 -17.59
CA LEU A 228 5.42 -9.90 -17.46
C LEU A 228 6.72 -10.00 -18.30
N THR A 229 6.89 -9.16 -19.33
CA THR A 229 8.16 -9.10 -20.10
C THR A 229 9.34 -8.62 -19.26
N THR A 230 9.09 -7.91 -18.15
CA THR A 230 10.12 -7.47 -17.20
C THR A 230 10.58 -8.58 -16.25
N ARG A 231 9.98 -9.77 -16.32
CA ARG A 231 10.22 -10.92 -15.43
C ARG A 231 10.05 -10.55 -13.95
N PRO A 232 8.88 -10.05 -13.56
CA PRO A 232 8.63 -9.67 -12.18
C PRO A 232 8.61 -10.90 -11.26
N VAL A 233 8.99 -10.70 -10.00
CA VAL A 233 8.95 -11.76 -8.98
C VAL A 233 7.58 -11.85 -8.31
N ALA A 234 6.83 -10.74 -8.26
CA ALA A 234 5.50 -10.68 -7.66
C ALA A 234 4.56 -9.74 -8.43
N LEU A 235 3.26 -10.02 -8.32
CA LEU A 235 2.14 -9.15 -8.66
C LEU A 235 1.38 -8.85 -7.37
N VAL A 236 1.21 -7.57 -7.03
CA VAL A 236 0.37 -7.15 -5.90
C VAL A 236 -0.88 -6.48 -6.46
N LEU A 237 -2.05 -6.95 -6.06
CA LEU A 237 -3.33 -6.41 -6.50
C LEU A 237 -4.38 -6.44 -5.37
N GLN A 238 -5.41 -5.62 -5.52
CA GLN A 238 -6.57 -5.58 -4.63
C GLN A 238 -7.79 -6.17 -5.37
N PRO A 239 -8.22 -7.40 -5.03
CA PRO A 239 -9.22 -8.11 -5.83
C PRO A 239 -10.62 -7.50 -5.74
N ARG A 240 -10.92 -6.76 -4.65
CA ARG A 240 -12.22 -6.16 -4.40
C ARG A 240 -12.09 -4.75 -3.83
N ALA A 241 -13.04 -3.89 -4.20
CA ALA A 241 -13.15 -2.54 -3.68
C ALA A 241 -11.80 -1.80 -3.68
N HIS A 242 -11.09 -1.89 -4.80
CA HIS A 242 -9.75 -1.36 -4.99
C HIS A 242 -9.60 0.08 -4.49
N ASN A 243 -8.58 0.37 -3.75
CA ASN A 243 -8.25 1.72 -3.28
C ASN A 243 -7.15 2.33 -4.18
N PRO A 244 -7.48 3.33 -5.05
CA PRO A 244 -8.56 4.29 -4.82
C PRO A 244 -9.84 4.12 -5.63
N THR A 245 -9.88 3.27 -6.65
CA THR A 245 -10.89 3.32 -7.74
C THR A 245 -12.21 2.63 -7.42
N GLY A 246 -12.29 1.82 -6.36
CA GLY A 246 -13.47 1.01 -6.07
C GLY A 246 -13.73 -0.13 -7.06
N ALA A 247 -12.77 -0.46 -7.93
CA ALA A 247 -12.86 -1.58 -8.86
C ALA A 247 -12.92 -2.92 -8.12
N SER A 248 -13.60 -3.89 -8.70
CA SER A 248 -13.65 -5.26 -8.17
C SER A 248 -13.58 -6.28 -9.30
N MET A 249 -12.72 -7.29 -9.16
CA MET A 249 -12.56 -8.33 -10.18
C MET A 249 -13.84 -9.16 -10.30
N SER A 250 -14.26 -9.39 -11.54
CA SER A 250 -15.29 -10.40 -11.84
C SER A 250 -14.68 -11.80 -11.92
N PRO A 251 -15.48 -12.86 -11.79
CA PRO A 251 -15.03 -14.23 -12.06
C PRO A 251 -14.45 -14.40 -13.46
N ALA A 252 -14.98 -13.70 -14.46
CA ALA A 252 -14.48 -13.70 -15.82
C ALA A 252 -13.09 -13.06 -15.91
N ARG A 253 -12.89 -11.89 -15.29
CA ARG A 253 -11.59 -11.22 -15.21
C ARG A 253 -10.57 -12.10 -14.49
N THR A 254 -10.94 -12.72 -13.38
CA THR A 254 -10.07 -13.64 -12.64
C THR A 254 -9.58 -14.79 -13.52
N THR A 255 -10.48 -15.39 -14.32
CA THR A 255 -10.11 -16.47 -15.27
C THR A 255 -9.13 -15.98 -16.34
N VAL A 256 -9.35 -14.79 -16.90
CA VAL A 256 -8.45 -14.21 -17.91
C VAL A 256 -7.05 -13.95 -17.33
N LEU A 257 -6.98 -13.31 -16.16
CA LEU A 257 -5.70 -13.02 -15.49
C LEU A 257 -4.96 -14.31 -15.10
N ALA A 258 -5.67 -15.33 -14.63
CA ALA A 258 -5.09 -16.64 -14.34
C ALA A 258 -4.46 -17.26 -15.59
N GLY A 259 -5.14 -17.16 -16.74
CA GLY A 259 -4.60 -17.59 -18.05
C GLY A 259 -3.33 -16.85 -18.45
N VAL A 260 -3.28 -15.53 -18.26
CA VAL A 260 -2.09 -14.71 -18.51
C VAL A 260 -0.92 -15.13 -17.61
N LEU A 261 -1.18 -15.44 -16.36
CA LEU A 261 -0.17 -15.84 -15.37
C LEU A 261 0.25 -17.30 -15.46
N ALA A 262 -0.49 -18.18 -16.14
CA ALA A 262 -0.27 -19.63 -16.13
C ALA A 262 1.15 -20.05 -16.50
N GLY A 263 1.78 -19.35 -17.44
CA GLY A 263 3.15 -19.61 -17.92
C GLY A 263 4.27 -18.88 -17.18
N SER A 264 3.99 -18.29 -16.00
CA SER A 264 4.96 -17.51 -15.21
C SER A 264 5.15 -18.09 -13.83
N ASP A 265 6.26 -17.77 -13.17
CA ASP A 265 6.54 -18.13 -11.76
C ASP A 265 6.22 -16.97 -10.79
N VAL A 266 5.46 -15.97 -11.25
CA VAL A 266 5.11 -14.77 -10.48
C VAL A 266 4.28 -15.16 -9.26
N ILE A 267 4.70 -14.70 -8.08
CA ILE A 267 3.90 -14.83 -6.85
C ILE A 267 2.79 -13.77 -6.89
N VAL A 268 1.56 -14.20 -6.72
CA VAL A 268 0.39 -13.33 -6.64
C VAL A 268 0.11 -12.99 -5.19
N VAL A 269 0.06 -11.71 -4.86
CA VAL A 269 -0.28 -11.20 -3.52
C VAL A 269 -1.57 -10.40 -3.64
N GLU A 270 -2.64 -10.92 -3.07
CA GLU A 270 -3.96 -10.30 -3.07
C GLU A 270 -4.20 -9.59 -1.73
N ASP A 271 -4.37 -8.27 -1.75
CA ASP A 271 -4.74 -7.46 -0.59
C ASP A 271 -6.25 -7.23 -0.56
N ASP A 272 -7.00 -8.14 0.04
CA ASP A 272 -8.43 -7.97 0.30
C ASP A 272 -8.66 -7.10 1.55
N HIS A 273 -8.34 -5.82 1.39
CA HIS A 273 -8.37 -4.83 2.46
C HIS A 273 -9.78 -4.44 2.89
N SER A 274 -10.78 -4.63 2.06
CA SER A 274 -12.18 -4.31 2.33
C SER A 274 -12.91 -5.44 3.05
N GLY A 275 -12.52 -6.69 2.79
CA GLY A 275 -13.08 -7.85 3.46
C GLY A 275 -14.61 -7.89 3.32
N ASP A 276 -15.29 -8.02 4.45
CA ASP A 276 -16.73 -8.26 4.51
C ASP A 276 -17.61 -7.02 4.22
N ILE A 277 -17.01 -5.82 4.08
CA ILE A 277 -17.74 -4.62 3.65
C ILE A 277 -17.75 -4.41 2.13
N ALA A 278 -17.06 -5.25 1.35
CA ALA A 278 -17.19 -5.24 -0.10
C ALA A 278 -18.51 -5.89 -0.52
N CYS A 279 -19.18 -5.30 -1.52
CA CYS A 279 -20.43 -5.84 -2.08
C CYS A 279 -20.15 -6.96 -3.09
N SER A 280 -19.01 -6.90 -3.77
CA SER A 280 -18.59 -7.91 -4.73
C SER A 280 -18.27 -9.24 -4.05
N PRO A 281 -18.60 -10.38 -4.69
CA PRO A 281 -18.29 -11.68 -4.12
C PRO A 281 -16.78 -11.86 -3.98
N PRO A 282 -16.34 -12.67 -3.00
CA PRO A 282 -14.92 -12.98 -2.86
C PRO A 282 -14.45 -13.81 -4.07
N VAL A 283 -13.49 -13.25 -4.81
CA VAL A 283 -12.80 -13.91 -5.91
C VAL A 283 -11.31 -13.94 -5.63
N SER A 284 -10.60 -14.94 -6.15
CA SER A 284 -9.16 -15.06 -5.97
C SER A 284 -8.52 -15.79 -7.13
N LEU A 285 -7.36 -15.34 -7.56
CA LEU A 285 -6.47 -16.06 -8.47
C LEU A 285 -5.99 -17.40 -7.86
N GLY A 286 -6.04 -17.53 -6.53
CA GLY A 286 -5.77 -18.77 -5.81
C GLY A 286 -6.68 -19.93 -6.19
N SER A 287 -7.86 -19.66 -6.75
CA SER A 287 -8.74 -20.72 -7.30
C SER A 287 -8.13 -21.42 -8.52
N PHE A 288 -7.17 -20.77 -9.21
CA PHE A 288 -6.49 -21.28 -10.40
C PHE A 288 -5.01 -21.54 -10.15
N LEU A 289 -4.39 -20.77 -9.27
CA LEU A 289 -2.96 -20.73 -9.00
C LEU A 289 -2.66 -20.84 -7.48
N PRO A 290 -3.18 -21.87 -6.78
CA PRO A 290 -3.11 -21.94 -5.31
C PRO A 290 -1.68 -21.96 -4.77
N GLU A 291 -0.75 -22.62 -5.46
CA GLU A 291 0.66 -22.76 -5.05
C GLU A 291 1.45 -21.44 -5.10
N ARG A 292 0.94 -20.43 -5.82
CA ARG A 292 1.62 -19.14 -6.05
C ARG A 292 0.83 -17.95 -5.58
N THR A 293 -0.38 -18.15 -5.05
CA THR A 293 -1.22 -17.06 -4.55
C THR A 293 -1.16 -17.01 -3.04
N VAL A 294 -0.97 -15.79 -2.53
CA VAL A 294 -1.12 -15.45 -1.12
C VAL A 294 -2.22 -14.40 -1.01
N HIS A 295 -3.31 -14.77 -0.36
CA HIS A 295 -4.45 -13.88 -0.13
C HIS A 295 -4.41 -13.33 1.29
N VAL A 296 -4.55 -12.02 1.42
CA VAL A 296 -4.57 -11.30 2.69
C VAL A 296 -5.97 -10.76 2.93
N ARG A 297 -6.68 -11.30 3.93
CA ARG A 297 -8.00 -10.81 4.37
C ARG A 297 -7.84 -9.89 5.57
N SER A 298 -8.12 -8.61 5.39
CA SER A 298 -8.10 -7.61 6.46
C SER A 298 -9.42 -7.59 7.25
N PHE A 299 -9.34 -7.38 8.57
CA PHE A 299 -10.51 -7.16 9.42
C PHE A 299 -10.66 -5.70 9.85
N SER A 300 -9.75 -4.83 9.44
CA SER A 300 -9.71 -3.44 9.94
C SER A 300 -10.92 -2.60 9.54
N LYS A 301 -11.52 -2.85 8.36
CA LYS A 301 -12.67 -2.05 7.89
C LYS A 301 -14.01 -2.64 8.29
N SER A 302 -14.07 -3.94 8.50
CA SER A 302 -15.30 -4.65 8.86
C SER A 302 -15.50 -4.83 10.37
N HIS A 303 -14.40 -5.05 11.12
CA HIS A 303 -14.46 -5.38 12.55
C HIS A 303 -13.75 -4.37 13.45
N GLY A 304 -13.13 -3.35 12.87
CA GLY A 304 -12.47 -2.25 13.56
C GLY A 304 -10.95 -2.23 13.40
N PRO A 305 -10.38 -1.04 13.20
CA PRO A 305 -8.95 -0.87 12.96
C PRO A 305 -8.08 -1.28 14.16
N ASP A 306 -8.59 -1.20 15.39
CA ASP A 306 -7.84 -1.47 16.62
C ASP A 306 -7.63 -2.97 16.90
N LEU A 307 -8.38 -3.86 16.24
CA LEU A 307 -8.09 -5.30 16.29
C LEU A 307 -6.70 -5.62 15.76
N ARG A 308 -6.21 -4.85 14.79
CA ARG A 308 -4.88 -5.02 14.18
C ARG A 308 -4.62 -6.47 13.74
N LEU A 309 -5.60 -7.13 13.14
CA LEU A 309 -5.50 -8.49 12.65
C LEU A 309 -5.80 -8.56 11.15
N ALA A 310 -5.05 -9.41 10.47
CA ALA A 310 -5.35 -9.89 9.13
C ALA A 310 -5.06 -11.38 9.06
N ALA A 311 -5.88 -12.12 8.32
CA ALA A 311 -5.61 -13.51 7.97
C ALA A 311 -4.82 -13.56 6.65
N VAL A 312 -3.87 -14.49 6.57
CA VAL A 312 -3.05 -14.75 5.38
C VAL A 312 -3.18 -16.23 5.04
N GLY A 313 -3.59 -16.55 3.83
CA GLY A 313 -3.74 -17.93 3.40
C GLY A 313 -3.35 -18.12 1.93
N GLY A 314 -2.88 -19.31 1.58
CA GLY A 314 -2.48 -19.67 0.21
C GLY A 314 -1.22 -20.49 0.17
N SER A 315 -0.25 -20.10 -0.67
CA SER A 315 1.02 -20.78 -0.91
C SER A 315 1.73 -21.17 0.38
N GLY A 316 1.88 -22.46 0.63
CA GLY A 316 2.55 -23.01 1.81
C GLY A 316 4.01 -22.57 1.89
N THR A 317 4.69 -22.51 0.76
CA THR A 317 6.10 -22.08 0.68
C THR A 317 6.28 -20.63 1.15
N VAL A 318 5.45 -19.71 0.66
CA VAL A 318 5.57 -18.28 1.03
C VAL A 318 5.13 -18.06 2.48
N ILE A 319 4.02 -18.67 2.90
CA ILE A 319 3.48 -18.49 4.25
C ILE A 319 4.42 -19.09 5.30
N SER A 320 5.06 -20.25 5.04
CA SER A 320 6.06 -20.82 5.94
C SER A 320 7.23 -19.86 6.18
N GLN A 321 7.74 -19.19 5.13
CA GLN A 321 8.81 -18.18 5.28
C GLN A 321 8.35 -16.99 6.15
N VAL A 322 7.11 -16.54 5.99
CA VAL A 322 6.54 -15.48 6.84
C VAL A 322 6.46 -15.93 8.30
N VAL A 323 5.96 -17.15 8.55
CA VAL A 323 5.84 -17.71 9.92
C VAL A 323 7.21 -17.88 10.56
N GLU A 324 8.17 -18.49 9.87
CA GLU A 324 9.54 -18.69 10.39
C GLU A 324 10.22 -17.35 10.73
N ARG A 325 10.06 -16.35 9.86
CA ARG A 325 10.60 -15.03 10.14
C ARG A 325 9.97 -14.38 11.37
N ARG A 326 8.67 -14.63 11.63
CA ARG A 326 8.00 -14.13 12.85
C ARG A 326 8.51 -14.77 14.12
N LEU A 327 8.97 -16.01 14.08
CA LEU A 327 9.60 -16.68 15.25
C LEU A 327 10.85 -15.95 15.75
N LEU A 328 11.53 -15.19 14.88
CA LEU A 328 12.68 -14.36 15.25
C LEU A 328 12.29 -12.97 15.80
N GLY A 329 11.00 -12.72 16.00
CA GLY A 329 10.45 -11.46 16.47
C GLY A 329 9.23 -11.68 17.38
N PRO A 330 8.01 -11.25 16.97
CA PRO A 330 6.81 -11.34 17.81
C PRO A 330 6.32 -12.78 18.05
N GLY A 331 6.80 -13.77 17.29
CA GLY A 331 6.31 -15.14 17.32
C GLY A 331 4.95 -15.29 16.64
N TRP A 332 3.92 -14.75 17.26
CA TRP A 332 2.53 -14.78 16.79
C TRP A 332 1.79 -13.49 17.13
N SER A 333 0.64 -13.26 16.49
CA SER A 333 -0.30 -12.21 16.89
C SER A 333 -1.05 -12.62 18.17
N SER A 334 -1.40 -11.66 19.00
CA SER A 334 -2.04 -11.90 20.29
C SER A 334 -3.19 -12.91 20.20
N ARG A 335 -3.09 -14.04 20.89
CA ARG A 335 -4.17 -15.04 20.95
C ARG A 335 -5.42 -14.52 21.64
N LEU A 336 -5.27 -13.49 22.49
CA LEU A 336 -6.42 -12.78 23.06
C LEU A 336 -7.21 -12.07 21.93
N LEU A 337 -6.53 -11.34 21.07
CA LEU A 337 -7.18 -10.67 19.93
C LEU A 337 -7.73 -11.68 18.90
N GLN A 338 -7.01 -12.78 18.67
CA GLN A 338 -7.53 -13.88 17.84
C GLN A 338 -8.82 -14.48 18.42
N ALA A 339 -8.91 -14.65 19.75
CA ALA A 339 -10.11 -15.13 20.41
C ALA A 339 -11.27 -14.11 20.31
N VAL A 340 -10.97 -12.82 20.44
CA VAL A 340 -11.95 -11.76 20.21
C VAL A 340 -12.48 -11.79 18.80
N LEU A 341 -11.59 -11.85 17.81
CA LEU A 341 -11.99 -11.96 16.39
C LEU A 341 -12.85 -13.22 16.14
N LEU A 342 -12.46 -14.36 16.68
CA LEU A 342 -13.24 -15.61 16.57
C LEU A 342 -14.66 -15.44 17.10
N GLU A 343 -14.81 -14.82 18.27
CA GLU A 343 -16.14 -14.55 18.83
C GLU A 343 -16.95 -13.58 17.97
N MET A 344 -16.32 -12.52 17.43
CA MET A 344 -16.98 -11.58 16.52
C MET A 344 -17.45 -12.27 15.23
N LEU A 345 -16.61 -13.10 14.63
CA LEU A 345 -16.93 -13.84 13.39
C LEU A 345 -18.05 -14.89 13.59
N ARG A 346 -18.25 -15.38 14.81
CA ARG A 346 -19.28 -16.36 15.17
C ARG A 346 -20.58 -15.74 15.69
N ASP A 347 -20.52 -14.48 16.13
CA ASP A 347 -21.70 -13.83 16.72
C ASP A 347 -22.67 -13.35 15.62
N PRO A 348 -23.89 -13.89 15.54
CA PRO A 348 -24.87 -13.48 14.52
C PRO A 348 -25.11 -11.99 14.48
N HIS A 349 -25.15 -11.34 15.65
CA HIS A 349 -25.35 -9.89 15.74
C HIS A 349 -24.19 -9.09 15.10
N THR A 350 -22.94 -9.53 15.33
CA THR A 350 -21.78 -8.93 14.66
C THR A 350 -21.83 -9.10 13.15
N VAL A 351 -22.20 -10.31 12.69
CA VAL A 351 -22.33 -10.60 11.26
C VAL A 351 -23.42 -9.74 10.61
N GLU A 352 -24.59 -9.59 11.27
CA GLU A 352 -25.66 -8.70 10.82
C GLU A 352 -25.23 -7.24 10.79
N THR A 353 -24.49 -6.75 11.82
CA THR A 353 -23.97 -5.38 11.87
C THR A 353 -23.02 -5.10 10.71
N VAL A 354 -22.08 -6.01 10.41
CA VAL A 354 -21.16 -5.87 9.28
C VAL A 354 -21.89 -5.89 7.93
N ALA A 355 -22.92 -6.74 7.80
CA ALA A 355 -23.75 -6.76 6.60
C ALA A 355 -24.52 -5.44 6.42
N ALA A 356 -25.11 -4.92 7.48
CA ALA A 356 -25.79 -3.62 7.45
C ALA A 356 -24.83 -2.47 7.12
N ALA A 357 -23.61 -2.50 7.64
CA ALA A 357 -22.56 -1.52 7.31
C ALA A 357 -22.19 -1.57 5.82
N ARG A 358 -22.04 -2.77 5.24
CA ARG A 358 -21.80 -2.94 3.81
C ARG A 358 -22.91 -2.32 2.97
N ASP A 359 -24.15 -2.58 3.32
CA ASP A 359 -25.33 -2.08 2.60
C ASP A 359 -25.44 -0.55 2.72
N GLU A 360 -25.13 0.01 3.90
CA GLU A 360 -25.07 1.46 4.13
C GLU A 360 -23.96 2.11 3.31
N TYR A 361 -22.75 1.55 3.26
CA TYR A 361 -21.68 2.07 2.39
C TYR A 361 -22.08 2.05 0.91
N ALA A 362 -22.76 1.01 0.46
CA ALA A 362 -23.28 0.95 -0.90
C ALA A 362 -24.32 2.04 -1.17
N HIS A 363 -25.22 2.29 -0.21
CA HIS A 363 -26.22 3.35 -0.30
C HIS A 363 -25.55 4.73 -0.40
N ARG A 364 -24.66 5.08 0.52
CA ARG A 364 -23.93 6.37 0.53
C ARG A 364 -23.18 6.60 -0.79
N ARG A 365 -22.44 5.59 -1.24
CA ARG A 365 -21.69 5.63 -2.50
C ARG A 365 -22.61 5.86 -3.69
N SER A 366 -23.71 5.11 -3.79
CA SER A 366 -24.67 5.24 -4.89
C SER A 366 -25.35 6.59 -4.91
N ALA A 367 -25.71 7.13 -3.74
CA ALA A 367 -26.31 8.46 -3.63
C ALA A 367 -25.36 9.55 -4.13
N VAL A 368 -24.11 9.56 -3.68
CA VAL A 368 -23.09 10.54 -4.14
C VAL A 368 -22.81 10.37 -5.64
N SER A 369 -22.68 9.14 -6.13
CA SER A 369 -22.44 8.83 -7.54
C SER A 369 -23.56 9.39 -8.43
N ALA A 370 -24.83 9.21 -8.05
CA ALA A 370 -25.97 9.69 -8.83
C ALA A 370 -25.94 11.23 -8.98
N PHE A 371 -25.62 11.96 -7.92
CA PHE A 371 -25.50 13.41 -7.99
C PHE A 371 -24.29 13.84 -8.85
N LEU A 372 -23.11 13.24 -8.67
CA LEU A 372 -21.93 13.54 -9.49
C LEU A 372 -22.19 13.31 -10.99
N GLN A 373 -22.90 12.22 -11.33
CA GLN A 373 -23.32 11.95 -12.71
C GLN A 373 -24.24 13.05 -13.24
N SER A 374 -25.20 13.52 -12.44
CA SER A 374 -26.10 14.62 -12.83
C SER A 374 -25.37 15.95 -13.05
N PHE A 375 -24.23 16.14 -12.42
CA PHE A 375 -23.33 17.29 -12.61
C PHE A 375 -22.28 17.08 -13.71
N GLY A 376 -22.29 15.93 -14.39
CA GLY A 376 -21.36 15.62 -15.47
C GLY A 376 -19.91 15.39 -15.02
N VAL A 377 -19.69 14.98 -13.76
CA VAL A 377 -18.36 14.73 -13.22
C VAL A 377 -17.97 13.26 -13.41
N GLY A 378 -16.81 13.04 -14.06
CA GLY A 378 -16.22 11.72 -14.20
C GLY A 378 -15.78 11.17 -12.86
N HIS A 379 -16.13 9.93 -12.56
CA HIS A 379 -15.69 9.24 -11.34
C HIS A 379 -15.77 7.72 -11.48
N ARG A 380 -15.01 7.02 -10.64
CA ARG A 380 -15.08 5.56 -10.44
C ARG A 380 -15.28 5.26 -8.97
N GLY A 381 -15.99 4.21 -8.64
CA GLY A 381 -16.30 3.86 -7.26
C GLY A 381 -17.44 2.85 -7.16
N ASN A 382 -17.26 1.63 -7.75
CA ASN A 382 -18.32 0.63 -7.84
C ASN A 382 -18.49 -0.17 -6.56
N ASP A 383 -17.44 -0.23 -5.70
CA ASP A 383 -17.44 -1.01 -4.46
C ASP A 383 -16.64 -0.32 -3.35
N GLY A 384 -16.81 -0.77 -2.10
CA GLY A 384 -16.09 -0.27 -0.94
C GLY A 384 -16.51 1.11 -0.48
N ILE A 385 -15.59 1.84 0.14
CA ILE A 385 -15.84 3.12 0.81
C ILE A 385 -15.24 4.33 0.09
N ASN A 386 -14.45 4.11 -0.95
CA ASN A 386 -13.74 5.17 -1.67
C ASN A 386 -14.32 5.40 -3.06
N MET A 387 -14.11 6.62 -3.56
CA MET A 387 -14.41 7.03 -4.92
C MET A 387 -13.23 7.78 -5.51
N TRP A 388 -12.92 7.53 -6.78
CA TRP A 388 -11.88 8.18 -7.56
C TRP A 388 -12.51 9.19 -8.48
N LEU A 389 -12.27 10.47 -8.21
CA LEU A 389 -12.95 11.60 -8.84
C LEU A 389 -12.00 12.28 -9.83
N ASP A 390 -12.45 12.43 -11.07
CA ASP A 390 -11.73 13.21 -12.09
C ASP A 390 -11.84 14.70 -11.77
N VAL A 391 -10.72 15.43 -11.84
CA VAL A 391 -10.70 16.88 -11.62
C VAL A 391 -9.86 17.59 -12.68
N ALA A 392 -10.21 18.85 -12.97
CA ALA A 392 -9.46 19.65 -13.93
C ALA A 392 -8.03 19.98 -13.43
N ASP A 393 -7.90 20.27 -12.14
CA ASP A 393 -6.62 20.54 -11.46
C ASP A 393 -6.68 20.10 -9.99
N GLU A 394 -5.78 19.19 -9.59
CA GLU A 394 -5.76 18.60 -8.26
C GLU A 394 -5.60 19.66 -7.16
N ARG A 395 -4.68 20.60 -7.35
CA ARG A 395 -4.37 21.61 -6.33
C ARG A 395 -5.54 22.57 -6.12
N SER A 396 -6.13 23.05 -7.20
CA SER A 396 -7.28 23.95 -7.16
C SER A 396 -8.49 23.28 -6.51
N ALA A 397 -8.74 22.00 -6.83
CA ALA A 397 -9.81 21.21 -6.25
C ALA A 397 -9.63 21.00 -4.74
N LEU A 398 -8.41 20.65 -4.31
CA LEU A 398 -8.06 20.52 -2.88
C LEU A 398 -8.30 21.81 -2.11
N LEU A 399 -7.87 22.95 -2.66
CA LEU A 399 -8.04 24.27 -2.03
C LEU A 399 -9.54 24.66 -1.95
N SER A 400 -10.29 24.43 -3.02
CA SER A 400 -11.75 24.72 -3.08
C SER A 400 -12.52 23.96 -2.00
N LEU A 401 -12.21 22.67 -1.80
CA LEU A 401 -12.85 21.84 -0.79
C LEU A 401 -12.38 22.20 0.64
N ALA A 402 -11.09 22.50 0.80
CA ALA A 402 -10.53 22.89 2.10
C ALA A 402 -11.15 24.16 2.67
N VAL A 403 -11.46 25.17 1.81
CA VAL A 403 -12.15 26.40 2.22
C VAL A 403 -13.57 26.11 2.73
N ARG A 404 -14.20 25.03 2.26
CA ARG A 404 -15.51 24.57 2.74
C ARG A 404 -15.45 23.61 3.93
N GLY A 405 -14.24 23.40 4.48
CA GLY A 405 -14.02 22.49 5.60
C GLY A 405 -14.08 21.01 5.23
N ILE A 406 -13.93 20.68 3.93
CA ILE A 406 -13.92 19.30 3.43
C ILE A 406 -12.47 18.87 3.10
N GLY A 407 -11.99 17.83 3.75
CA GLY A 407 -10.72 17.20 3.47
C GLY A 407 -10.87 16.03 2.50
N VAL A 408 -10.06 15.98 1.43
CA VAL A 408 -9.97 14.85 0.49
C VAL A 408 -8.52 14.50 0.22
N ALA A 409 -8.24 13.30 -0.27
CA ALA A 409 -6.87 12.91 -0.59
C ALA A 409 -6.51 13.33 -2.03
N PRO A 410 -5.28 13.86 -2.29
CA PRO A 410 -4.79 14.08 -3.64
C PRO A 410 -4.62 12.75 -4.37
N GLY A 411 -4.73 12.76 -5.68
CA GLY A 411 -4.55 11.59 -6.54
C GLY A 411 -3.08 11.22 -6.74
N THR A 412 -2.22 12.23 -6.90
CA THR A 412 -0.78 12.04 -7.20
C THR A 412 -0.07 10.97 -6.35
N PRO A 413 -0.30 10.81 -5.01
CA PRO A 413 0.36 9.76 -4.23
C PRO A 413 -0.01 8.33 -4.63
N PHE A 414 -1.14 8.13 -5.31
CA PHE A 414 -1.62 6.82 -5.76
C PHE A 414 -1.02 6.39 -7.10
N GLU A 415 -0.32 7.27 -7.78
CA GLU A 415 0.23 7.03 -9.12
C GLU A 415 1.69 6.57 -9.04
N VAL A 416 2.06 5.59 -9.89
CA VAL A 416 3.44 5.09 -9.97
C VAL A 416 4.31 6.06 -10.75
N GLY A 417 3.76 6.68 -11.78
CA GLY A 417 4.42 7.65 -12.66
C GLY A 417 3.67 8.98 -12.71
N ALA A 418 4.00 9.81 -13.71
CA ALA A 418 3.24 11.02 -13.99
C ALA A 418 1.98 10.64 -14.76
N SER A 419 0.81 10.96 -14.21
CA SER A 419 -0.48 10.80 -14.90
C SER A 419 -0.79 12.01 -15.78
N PRO A 420 -1.40 11.83 -16.94
CA PRO A 420 -1.90 12.94 -17.75
C PRO A 420 -3.18 13.57 -17.21
N SER A 421 -3.87 12.92 -16.27
CA SER A 421 -5.13 13.37 -15.66
C SER A 421 -4.97 13.58 -14.16
N ALA A 422 -5.68 14.56 -13.63
CA ALA A 422 -5.68 14.86 -12.20
C ALA A 422 -6.92 14.24 -11.52
N HIS A 423 -6.71 13.74 -10.31
CA HIS A 423 -7.76 13.04 -9.58
C HIS A 423 -7.73 13.38 -8.09
N LEU A 424 -8.86 13.09 -7.41
CA LEU A 424 -8.96 13.06 -5.96
C LEU A 424 -9.49 11.71 -5.48
N ARG A 425 -8.98 11.19 -4.37
CA ARG A 425 -9.63 10.09 -3.68
C ARG A 425 -10.54 10.64 -2.58
N VAL A 426 -11.82 10.28 -2.63
CA VAL A 426 -12.87 10.70 -1.70
C VAL A 426 -13.38 9.49 -0.93
N THR A 427 -13.34 9.52 0.41
CA THR A 427 -13.90 8.45 1.25
C THR A 427 -15.40 8.68 1.44
N VAL A 428 -16.18 8.35 0.43
CA VAL A 428 -17.64 8.58 0.41
C VAL A 428 -18.39 7.79 1.48
N GLY A 429 -17.80 6.71 1.99
CA GLY A 429 -18.35 5.96 3.10
C GLY A 429 -18.53 6.76 4.41
N LEU A 430 -17.85 7.90 4.53
CA LEU A 430 -17.98 8.81 5.69
C LEU A 430 -19.05 9.89 5.51
N ILE A 431 -19.70 9.96 4.35
CA ILE A 431 -20.79 10.91 4.10
C ILE A 431 -22.09 10.30 4.61
N ALA A 432 -22.42 10.52 5.89
CA ALA A 432 -23.64 9.97 6.50
C ALA A 432 -24.91 10.72 6.05
N GLU A 433 -24.80 12.02 5.85
CA GLU A 433 -25.91 12.92 5.53
C GLU A 433 -25.50 13.91 4.44
N GLN A 434 -26.48 14.69 3.93
CA GLN A 434 -26.23 15.78 2.98
C GLN A 434 -25.50 15.36 1.69
N HIS A 435 -25.76 14.16 1.19
CA HIS A 435 -25.12 13.58 0.01
C HIS A 435 -25.14 14.52 -1.20
N GLN A 436 -26.30 15.20 -1.45
CA GLN A 436 -26.42 16.14 -2.55
C GLN A 436 -25.49 17.35 -2.36
N GLN A 437 -25.50 17.98 -1.19
CA GLN A 437 -24.68 19.17 -0.94
C GLN A 437 -23.18 18.89 -1.04
N VAL A 438 -22.76 17.73 -0.49
CA VAL A 438 -21.35 17.31 -0.60
C VAL A 438 -20.99 17.02 -2.05
N ALA A 439 -21.86 16.34 -2.81
CA ALA A 439 -21.65 16.08 -4.24
C ALA A 439 -21.59 17.38 -5.07
N GLU A 440 -22.40 18.40 -4.76
CA GLU A 440 -22.32 19.74 -5.36
C GLU A 440 -20.94 20.37 -5.14
N PHE A 441 -20.43 20.36 -3.91
CA PHE A 441 -19.09 20.88 -3.60
C PHE A 441 -17.96 20.10 -4.30
N LEU A 442 -18.10 18.78 -4.40
CA LEU A 442 -17.14 17.94 -5.14
C LEU A 442 -17.20 18.27 -6.64
N ALA A 443 -18.38 18.48 -7.21
CA ALA A 443 -18.54 18.80 -8.62
C ALA A 443 -17.99 20.20 -8.95
N GLU A 444 -18.28 21.21 -8.14
CA GLU A 444 -17.70 22.55 -8.31
C GLU A 444 -16.16 22.52 -8.27
N ALA A 445 -15.60 21.73 -7.33
CA ALA A 445 -14.16 21.56 -7.22
C ALA A 445 -13.57 20.82 -8.42
N ALA A 446 -14.27 19.81 -8.95
CA ALA A 446 -13.86 19.02 -10.11
C ALA A 446 -13.77 19.84 -11.39
N HIS A 447 -14.75 20.68 -11.64
CA HIS A 447 -14.79 21.53 -12.84
C HIS A 447 -13.81 22.71 -12.79
N GLY A 448 -13.28 23.06 -11.62
CA GLY A 448 -12.48 24.26 -11.43
C GLY A 448 -13.33 25.53 -11.46
N TYR A 449 -12.84 26.61 -10.86
CA TYR A 449 -13.47 27.92 -11.02
C TYR A 449 -13.39 28.34 -12.50
N PRO A 450 -14.50 28.74 -13.15
CA PRO A 450 -14.38 29.41 -14.43
C PRO A 450 -13.47 30.64 -14.21
N ALA A 451 -12.40 30.73 -15.00
CA ALA A 451 -11.54 31.90 -14.97
C ALA A 451 -12.44 33.14 -15.11
N SER A 452 -12.49 33.98 -14.06
CA SER A 452 -13.24 35.22 -14.12
C SER A 452 -12.77 35.97 -15.37
N PRO A 453 -13.66 36.38 -16.25
CA PRO A 453 -13.27 37.20 -17.39
C PRO A 453 -12.64 38.47 -16.81
N HIS A 454 -11.38 38.67 -17.07
CA HIS A 454 -10.67 39.88 -16.71
C HIS A 454 -11.50 41.07 -17.30
N ARG A 455 -12.04 41.88 -16.38
CA ARG A 455 -12.53 43.20 -16.71
C ARG A 455 -11.32 44.17 -16.80
#